data_b3731d33cc5e27499b3f3d69df4be5fd
#
_entry.id   b3731d33cc5e27499b3f3d69df4be5fd
#
_cell.length_a   1.000
_cell.length_b   1.000
_cell.length_c   1.000
_cell.angle_alpha   90.00
_cell.angle_beta   90.00
_cell.angle_gamma   90.00
#
_symmetry.space_group_name_H-M   'P 1'
#
loop_
_entity.id
_entity.type
_entity.pdbx_description
1 polymer ?
#
loop_
_entity_poly.entity_id
_entity_poly.type
_entity_poly.pdbx_seq_one_letter_code
_entity_poly.pdbx_strand_id
1 'polypeptide(L)'
;MNLNDFDFLLPDKLIADRPVSPRSSSKLLVSKKLEQFMDEKFYNLPKLLSSNDLLIFNDTKVIPTRLKGKRIRGNSSSLINATLISYDKDDCWLTLIKPLRKINIGECLNFNDGVKAELIDKSEGFGVLKFNIKKNNFSAFLSRQGFMPLPPYIEKRRASDSRDIKDYQSIFAKYDGAVAAPTASLHFDHEVLKDLEHLGVKSSFVTLHVGAGTFLPVKEINIKNHKMHTEWGCVDQSTVDKIIEAKSRGGRVIPVGTTACLLYTSDAADEGLGVDLGGRRI
;
A
#
# COMPACT_ATOMS: atom_id res chain seq x y z
N MET A 1 24.50 3.51 -9.39
CA MET A 1 23.13 3.87 -9.85
C MET A 1 22.71 5.09 -9.08
N ASN A 2 22.39 6.17 -9.78
CA ASN A 2 22.00 7.45 -9.20
C ASN A 2 20.50 7.67 -9.38
N LEU A 3 19.90 8.49 -8.52
CA LEU A 3 18.48 8.84 -8.63
C LEU A 3 18.12 9.43 -10.00
N ASN A 4 19.03 10.22 -10.57
CA ASN A 4 18.85 10.85 -11.90
C ASN A 4 18.77 9.83 -13.05
N ASP A 5 19.27 8.60 -12.87
CA ASP A 5 19.16 7.54 -13.89
C ASP A 5 17.70 7.11 -14.13
N PHE A 6 16.79 7.50 -13.22
CA PHE A 6 15.35 7.21 -13.27
C PHE A 6 14.50 8.44 -13.59
N ASP A 7 15.12 9.59 -13.84
CA ASP A 7 14.39 10.80 -14.17
C ASP A 7 14.02 10.83 -15.65
N PHE A 8 12.76 11.10 -15.93
CA PHE A 8 12.25 11.24 -17.30
C PHE A 8 11.03 12.16 -17.34
N LEU A 9 10.75 12.71 -18.49
CA LEU A 9 9.58 13.55 -18.70
C LEU A 9 8.29 12.69 -18.70
N LEU A 10 7.49 12.81 -17.65
CA LEU A 10 6.17 12.17 -17.54
C LEU A 10 5.08 13.24 -17.69
N PRO A 11 4.37 13.30 -18.84
CA PRO A 11 3.29 14.26 -19.02
C PRO A 11 2.14 14.00 -18.05
N ASP A 12 1.63 15.02 -17.39
CA ASP A 12 0.53 14.92 -16.40
C ASP A 12 -0.71 14.21 -16.93
N LYS A 13 -1.05 14.39 -18.21
CA LYS A 13 -2.19 13.74 -18.87
C LYS A 13 -2.11 12.20 -18.93
N LEU A 14 -0.91 11.63 -18.72
CA LEU A 14 -0.70 10.17 -18.69
C LEU A 14 -0.89 9.57 -17.30
N ILE A 15 -1.09 10.40 -16.27
CA ILE A 15 -1.33 9.94 -14.91
C ILE A 15 -2.85 9.85 -14.69
N ALA A 16 -3.35 8.64 -14.46
CA ALA A 16 -4.75 8.42 -14.15
C ALA A 16 -5.06 8.86 -12.70
N ASP A 17 -6.15 9.60 -12.52
CA ASP A 17 -6.60 10.07 -11.19
C ASP A 17 -7.51 9.06 -10.49
N ARG A 18 -8.12 8.15 -11.27
CA ARG A 18 -9.04 7.11 -10.81
C ARG A 18 -8.90 5.86 -11.64
N PRO A 19 -9.25 4.69 -11.09
CA PRO A 19 -9.36 3.49 -11.90
C PRO A 19 -10.46 3.67 -12.96
N VAL A 20 -10.23 3.08 -14.13
CA VAL A 20 -11.26 2.98 -15.17
C VAL A 20 -12.37 2.02 -14.72
N SER A 21 -13.57 2.15 -15.26
CA SER A 21 -14.69 1.25 -15.01
C SER A 21 -15.20 0.64 -16.33
N PRO A 22 -15.27 -0.71 -16.43
CA PRO A 22 -14.77 -1.73 -15.51
C PRO A 22 -13.24 -1.69 -15.37
N ARG A 23 -12.70 -2.15 -14.24
CA ARG A 23 -11.25 -2.08 -13.94
C ARG A 23 -10.40 -2.81 -14.97
N SER A 24 -10.88 -3.93 -15.46
CA SER A 24 -10.23 -4.75 -16.49
C SER A 24 -10.12 -4.08 -17.86
N SER A 25 -10.84 -2.98 -18.12
CA SER A 25 -10.68 -2.20 -19.36
C SER A 25 -9.45 -1.29 -19.38
N SER A 26 -8.62 -1.30 -18.32
CA SER A 26 -7.35 -0.59 -18.27
C SER A 26 -6.37 -1.08 -19.35
N LYS A 27 -5.41 -0.23 -19.68
CA LYS A 27 -4.32 -0.61 -20.59
C LYS A 27 -3.36 -1.57 -19.90
N LEU A 28 -2.82 -2.51 -20.66
CA LEU A 28 -1.80 -3.46 -20.25
C LEU A 28 -0.65 -3.41 -21.24
N LEU A 29 0.53 -3.04 -20.77
CA LEU A 29 1.76 -3.18 -21.55
C LEU A 29 2.36 -4.56 -21.30
N VAL A 30 2.46 -5.39 -22.33
CA VAL A 30 3.05 -6.70 -22.27
C VAL A 30 4.49 -6.64 -22.77
N SER A 31 5.44 -7.01 -21.92
CA SER A 31 6.86 -7.12 -22.24
C SER A 31 7.28 -8.59 -22.17
N LYS A 32 7.55 -9.21 -23.30
CA LYS A 32 8.03 -10.62 -23.35
C LYS A 32 9.55 -10.72 -23.35
N LYS A 33 10.21 -9.72 -23.91
CA LYS A 33 11.69 -9.57 -23.96
C LYS A 33 12.02 -8.10 -23.95
N LEU A 34 13.28 -7.76 -23.63
CA LEU A 34 13.80 -6.41 -23.85
C LEU A 34 13.46 -5.97 -25.28
N GLU A 35 12.85 -4.78 -25.42
CA GLU A 35 12.47 -4.15 -26.69
C GLU A 35 11.27 -4.76 -27.46
N GLN A 36 10.61 -5.79 -26.91
CA GLN A 36 9.36 -6.32 -27.48
C GLN A 36 8.18 -5.99 -26.59
N PHE A 37 7.47 -4.93 -26.94
CA PHE A 37 6.29 -4.47 -26.22
C PHE A 37 5.03 -4.65 -27.07
N MET A 38 3.94 -5.04 -26.43
CA MET A 38 2.61 -5.10 -27.03
C MET A 38 1.62 -4.35 -26.17
N ASP A 39 0.82 -3.50 -26.78
CA ASP A 39 -0.29 -2.82 -26.13
C ASP A 39 -1.53 -3.70 -26.12
N GLU A 40 -2.03 -3.96 -24.92
CA GLU A 40 -3.19 -4.80 -24.68
C GLU A 40 -4.18 -4.13 -23.72
N LYS A 41 -5.29 -4.81 -23.48
CA LYS A 41 -6.24 -4.50 -22.40
C LYS A 41 -6.12 -5.56 -21.31
N PHE A 42 -6.35 -5.14 -20.06
CA PHE A 42 -6.17 -6.02 -18.91
C PHE A 42 -7.12 -7.24 -18.95
N TYR A 43 -8.32 -7.11 -19.50
CA TYR A 43 -9.24 -8.25 -19.72
C TYR A 43 -8.68 -9.32 -20.65
N ASN A 44 -7.62 -9.04 -21.43
CA ASN A 44 -6.90 -10.02 -22.23
C ASN A 44 -5.82 -10.80 -21.45
N LEU A 45 -5.64 -10.51 -20.16
CA LEU A 45 -4.67 -11.22 -19.30
C LEU A 45 -4.80 -12.75 -19.37
N PRO A 46 -6.02 -13.36 -19.38
CA PRO A 46 -6.16 -14.81 -19.50
C PRO A 46 -5.49 -15.39 -20.73
N LYS A 47 -5.42 -14.67 -21.85
CA LYS A 47 -4.75 -15.12 -23.09
C LYS A 47 -3.22 -15.22 -22.97
N LEU A 48 -2.64 -14.61 -21.93
CA LEU A 48 -1.20 -14.58 -21.69
C LEU A 48 -0.76 -15.64 -20.67
N LEU A 49 -1.72 -16.34 -20.07
CA LEU A 49 -1.51 -17.31 -19.00
C LEU A 49 -1.89 -18.74 -19.46
N SER A 50 -1.43 -19.71 -18.69
CA SER A 50 -1.74 -21.13 -18.89
C SER A 50 -2.34 -21.75 -17.62
N SER A 51 -3.02 -22.89 -17.76
CA SER A 51 -3.61 -23.64 -16.64
C SER A 51 -2.59 -24.09 -15.58
N ASN A 52 -1.31 -24.15 -15.94
CA ASN A 52 -0.23 -24.52 -15.02
C ASN A 52 0.27 -23.32 -14.18
N ASP A 53 -0.08 -22.09 -14.58
CA ASP A 53 0.40 -20.88 -13.89
C ASP A 53 -0.32 -20.69 -12.55
N LEU A 54 0.40 -20.07 -11.61
CA LEU A 54 -0.09 -19.68 -10.28
C LEU A 54 0.06 -18.18 -10.10
N LEU A 55 -1.04 -17.48 -9.86
CA LEU A 55 -1.05 -16.07 -9.50
C LEU A 55 -0.93 -15.91 -7.98
N ILE A 56 -0.04 -15.03 -7.52
CA ILE A 56 0.11 -14.67 -6.10
C ILE A 56 -0.35 -13.23 -5.90
N PHE A 57 -1.40 -13.05 -5.09
CA PHE A 57 -1.97 -11.75 -4.76
C PHE A 57 -1.58 -11.32 -3.35
N ASN A 58 -1.55 -10.01 -3.11
CA ASN A 58 -1.51 -9.45 -1.77
C ASN A 58 -2.94 -9.13 -1.31
N ASP A 59 -3.40 -9.76 -0.22
CA ASP A 59 -4.75 -9.62 0.32
C ASP A 59 -4.85 -8.58 1.45
N THR A 60 -3.83 -7.75 1.59
CA THR A 60 -3.88 -6.63 2.54
C THR A 60 -4.99 -5.66 2.22
N LYS A 61 -5.60 -5.09 3.25
CA LYS A 61 -6.67 -4.09 3.14
C LYS A 61 -6.19 -2.75 3.66
N VAL A 62 -6.41 -1.72 2.84
CA VAL A 62 -6.08 -0.34 3.22
C VAL A 62 -7.09 0.17 4.23
N ILE A 63 -6.61 0.73 5.33
CA ILE A 63 -7.43 1.39 6.34
C ILE A 63 -7.43 2.91 6.13
N PRO A 64 -8.54 3.62 6.42
CA PRO A 64 -8.66 5.06 6.21
C PRO A 64 -7.87 5.84 7.27
N THR A 65 -6.56 5.73 7.23
CA THR A 65 -5.65 6.26 8.26
C THR A 65 -5.41 7.75 8.20
N ARG A 66 -5.97 8.44 7.19
CA ARG A 66 -5.76 9.87 7.05
C ARG A 66 -6.81 10.66 7.79
N LEU A 67 -6.37 11.49 8.73
CA LEU A 67 -7.21 12.36 9.54
C LEU A 67 -6.99 13.83 9.19
N LYS A 68 -8.08 14.59 9.13
CA LYS A 68 -8.05 16.05 9.09
C LYS A 68 -8.32 16.59 10.49
N GLY A 69 -7.46 17.48 10.96
CA GLY A 69 -7.59 18.07 12.28
C GLY A 69 -7.22 19.55 12.29
N LYS A 70 -7.26 20.13 13.46
CA LYS A 70 -6.94 21.53 13.69
C LYS A 70 -5.95 21.66 14.86
N ARG A 71 -4.98 22.51 14.67
CA ARG A 71 -4.16 23.04 15.74
C ARG A 71 -4.73 24.39 16.16
N ILE A 72 -4.94 24.60 17.45
CA ILE A 72 -5.49 25.82 18.01
C ILE A 72 -4.45 26.45 18.92
N ARG A 73 -4.14 27.74 18.72
CA ARG A 73 -3.28 28.59 19.60
C ARG A 73 -3.99 29.92 19.87
N GLY A 74 -4.49 30.11 21.08
CA GLY A 74 -5.32 31.27 21.38
C GLY A 74 -6.48 31.37 20.38
N ASN A 75 -6.60 32.50 19.70
CA ASN A 75 -7.65 32.76 18.71
C ASN A 75 -7.30 32.25 17.30
N SER A 76 -6.10 31.68 17.10
CA SER A 76 -5.66 31.19 15.79
C SER A 76 -5.93 29.70 15.61
N SER A 77 -6.48 29.31 14.47
CA SER A 77 -6.69 27.91 14.08
C SER A 77 -5.98 27.60 12.75
N SER A 78 -5.31 26.46 12.68
CA SER A 78 -4.63 25.99 11.46
C SER A 78 -5.02 24.56 11.17
N LEU A 79 -5.32 24.26 9.92
CA LEU A 79 -5.58 22.89 9.47
C LEU A 79 -4.32 22.05 9.51
N ILE A 80 -4.47 20.80 9.91
CA ILE A 80 -3.45 19.78 9.87
C ILE A 80 -3.99 18.51 9.17
N ASN A 81 -3.09 17.80 8.50
CA ASN A 81 -3.36 16.46 8.00
C ASN A 81 -2.43 15.49 8.71
N ALA A 82 -2.98 14.42 9.26
CA ALA A 82 -2.25 13.35 9.94
C ALA A 82 -2.55 12.03 9.25
N THR A 83 -1.52 11.31 8.80
CA THR A 83 -1.66 9.96 8.27
C THR A 83 -1.02 9.00 9.27
N LEU A 84 -1.82 8.16 9.87
CA LEU A 84 -1.37 7.16 10.84
C LEU A 84 -0.62 6.06 10.10
N ILE A 85 0.52 5.63 10.65
CA ILE A 85 1.41 4.66 10.01
C ILE A 85 1.41 3.35 10.79
N SER A 86 1.76 3.40 12.04
CA SER A 86 1.81 2.25 12.92
C SER A 86 1.37 2.62 14.32
N TYR A 87 0.67 1.69 14.95
CA TYR A 87 0.33 1.78 16.37
C TYR A 87 1.55 1.38 17.20
N ASP A 88 1.86 2.18 18.19
CA ASP A 88 2.74 1.84 19.28
C ASP A 88 1.90 1.54 20.54
N LYS A 89 2.53 1.33 21.68
CA LYS A 89 1.86 1.17 22.98
C LYS A 89 1.21 2.49 23.44
N ASP A 90 0.38 2.40 24.48
CA ASP A 90 -0.19 3.54 25.23
C ASP A 90 -1.00 4.53 24.38
N ASP A 91 -1.78 4.01 23.42
CA ASP A 91 -2.62 4.80 22.49
C ASP A 91 -1.81 5.79 21.63
N CYS A 92 -0.53 5.48 21.40
CA CYS A 92 0.39 6.23 20.56
C CYS A 92 0.43 5.71 19.14
N TRP A 93 0.55 6.63 18.18
CA TRP A 93 0.67 6.34 16.77
C TRP A 93 1.84 7.08 16.16
N LEU A 94 2.71 6.36 15.46
CA LEU A 94 3.63 6.98 14.51
C LEU A 94 2.82 7.58 13.37
N THR A 95 3.04 8.84 13.05
CA THR A 95 2.16 9.61 12.18
C THR A 95 2.95 10.53 11.27
N LEU A 96 2.59 10.54 9.97
CA LEU A 96 3.05 11.56 9.04
C LEU A 96 2.14 12.79 9.16
N ILE A 97 2.66 13.90 9.64
CA ILE A 97 1.89 15.12 9.91
C ILE A 97 2.31 16.25 8.98
N LYS A 98 1.35 16.94 8.41
CA LYS A 98 1.58 18.14 7.59
C LYS A 98 0.72 19.32 8.07
N PRO A 99 1.35 20.43 8.42
CA PRO A 99 2.78 20.76 8.52
C PRO A 99 3.39 20.43 9.90
N LEU A 100 4.23 19.39 10.02
CA LEU A 100 4.83 18.96 11.29
C LEU A 100 5.75 20.04 11.91
N ARG A 101 6.54 20.74 11.09
CA ARG A 101 7.51 21.75 11.56
C ARG A 101 6.87 22.86 12.40
N LYS A 102 5.59 23.15 12.17
CA LYS A 102 4.84 24.20 12.87
C LYS A 102 4.20 23.75 14.20
N ILE A 103 4.32 22.48 14.57
CA ILE A 103 3.71 21.90 15.77
C ILE A 103 4.82 21.63 16.78
N ASN A 104 4.63 22.07 18.04
CA ASN A 104 5.57 21.83 19.12
C ASN A 104 5.23 20.51 19.85
N ILE A 105 6.23 19.86 20.43
CA ILE A 105 6.02 18.75 21.36
C ILE A 105 5.20 19.25 22.55
N GLY A 106 4.25 18.45 23.03
CA GLY A 106 3.27 18.79 24.06
C GLY A 106 2.03 19.53 23.53
N GLU A 107 2.00 19.89 22.24
CA GLU A 107 0.87 20.60 21.65
C GLU A 107 -0.28 19.65 21.31
N CYS A 108 -1.49 20.02 21.67
CA CYS A 108 -2.69 19.22 21.43
C CYS A 108 -3.33 19.55 20.08
N LEU A 109 -3.62 18.53 19.30
CA LEU A 109 -4.31 18.59 18.01
C LEU A 109 -5.75 18.12 18.18
N ASN A 110 -6.69 18.82 17.58
CA ASN A 110 -8.11 18.53 17.69
C ASN A 110 -8.62 17.89 16.40
N PHE A 111 -9.25 16.74 16.52
CA PHE A 111 -9.92 16.02 15.44
C PHE A 111 -11.44 16.07 15.65
N ASN A 112 -12.20 15.50 14.71
CA ASN A 112 -13.66 15.41 14.86
C ASN A 112 -14.06 14.46 16.00
N ASP A 113 -15.33 14.42 16.34
CA ASP A 113 -15.93 13.57 17.39
C ASP A 113 -15.30 13.75 18.78
N GLY A 114 -14.74 14.96 19.06
CA GLY A 114 -14.09 15.24 20.35
C GLY A 114 -12.74 14.53 20.55
N VAL A 115 -12.23 13.86 19.50
CA VAL A 115 -10.93 13.19 19.58
C VAL A 115 -9.81 14.22 19.54
N LYS A 116 -8.85 14.05 20.45
CA LYS A 116 -7.66 14.88 20.59
C LYS A 116 -6.43 14.00 20.60
N ALA A 117 -5.32 14.56 20.13
CA ALA A 117 -4.03 13.91 20.24
C ALA A 117 -2.93 14.90 20.59
N GLU A 118 -2.06 14.52 21.48
CA GLU A 118 -0.87 15.27 21.87
C GLU A 118 0.32 14.81 21.03
N LEU A 119 1.10 15.75 20.51
CA LEU A 119 2.37 15.44 19.88
C LEU A 119 3.43 15.20 20.97
N ILE A 120 3.77 13.94 21.22
CA ILE A 120 4.71 13.58 22.30
C ILE A 120 6.16 13.47 21.82
N ASP A 121 6.39 13.23 20.51
CA ASP A 121 7.73 13.21 19.91
C ASP A 121 7.65 13.54 18.43
N LYS A 122 8.77 14.01 17.84
CA LYS A 122 8.92 14.22 16.41
C LYS A 122 10.36 14.05 15.95
N SER A 123 10.56 13.25 14.90
CA SER A 123 11.85 13.08 14.24
C SER A 123 11.68 12.73 12.77
N GLU A 124 12.66 13.08 11.94
CA GLU A 124 12.77 12.69 10.53
C GLU A 124 11.50 12.91 9.67
N GLY A 125 10.65 13.86 10.04
CA GLY A 125 9.41 14.16 9.31
C GLY A 125 8.18 13.42 9.84
N PHE A 126 8.32 12.59 10.85
CA PHE A 126 7.26 11.90 11.56
C PHE A 126 7.00 12.53 12.93
N GLY A 127 5.79 12.34 13.43
CA GLY A 127 5.42 12.67 14.80
C GLY A 127 4.78 11.48 15.49
N VAL A 128 4.96 11.38 16.79
CA VAL A 128 4.23 10.41 17.61
C VAL A 128 3.06 11.14 18.27
N LEU A 129 1.85 10.71 17.92
CA LEU A 129 0.61 11.26 18.47
C LEU A 129 0.02 10.30 19.51
N LYS A 130 -0.17 10.81 20.73
CA LYS A 130 -0.91 10.12 21.79
C LYS A 130 -2.36 10.57 21.78
N PHE A 131 -3.26 9.65 21.47
CA PHE A 131 -4.69 9.92 21.35
C PHE A 131 -5.43 9.75 22.70
N ASN A 132 -6.50 10.53 22.87
CA ASN A 132 -7.41 10.39 24.01
C ASN A 132 -8.48 9.29 23.81
N ILE A 133 -8.31 8.44 22.81
CA ILE A 133 -9.22 7.34 22.47
C ILE A 133 -8.46 6.00 22.55
N LYS A 134 -9.08 5.01 23.17
CA LYS A 134 -8.50 3.68 23.33
C LYS A 134 -8.42 2.91 22.01
N LYS A 135 -7.40 2.05 21.86
CA LYS A 135 -7.16 1.22 20.67
C LYS A 135 -8.42 0.53 20.17
N ASN A 136 -9.23 -0.07 21.06
CA ASN A 136 -10.44 -0.83 20.69
C ASN A 136 -11.51 0.05 20.01
N ASN A 137 -11.55 1.35 20.29
CA ASN A 137 -12.51 2.29 19.70
C ASN A 137 -11.93 3.01 18.47
N PHE A 138 -10.64 2.83 18.20
CA PHE A 138 -9.92 3.58 17.17
C PHE A 138 -10.38 3.18 15.77
N SER A 139 -10.61 1.90 15.52
CA SER A 139 -11.11 1.40 14.22
C SER A 139 -12.48 2.01 13.87
N ALA A 140 -13.40 2.08 14.84
CA ALA A 140 -14.70 2.71 14.63
C ALA A 140 -14.59 4.23 14.37
N PHE A 141 -13.65 4.91 15.02
CA PHE A 141 -13.35 6.32 14.77
C PHE A 141 -12.79 6.51 13.36
N LEU A 142 -11.80 5.71 12.93
CA LEU A 142 -11.24 5.78 11.59
C LEU A 142 -12.29 5.51 10.51
N SER A 143 -13.18 4.55 10.71
CA SER A 143 -14.25 4.24 9.76
C SER A 143 -15.22 5.42 9.52
N ARG A 144 -15.42 6.27 10.56
CA ARG A 144 -16.30 7.44 10.45
C ARG A 144 -15.58 8.70 9.97
N GLN A 145 -14.36 8.93 10.41
CA GLN A 145 -13.65 10.20 10.27
C GLN A 145 -12.40 10.13 9.40
N GLY A 146 -11.94 8.93 9.10
CA GLY A 146 -10.75 8.71 8.30
C GLY A 146 -11.02 8.83 6.80
N PHE A 147 -9.99 9.25 6.09
CA PHE A 147 -9.94 9.27 4.62
C PHE A 147 -8.91 8.27 4.13
N MET A 148 -9.13 7.75 2.92
CA MET A 148 -8.14 6.88 2.28
C MET A 148 -6.84 7.67 2.04
N PRO A 149 -5.69 7.13 2.45
CA PRO A 149 -4.39 7.78 2.27
C PRO A 149 -3.91 7.60 0.83
N LEU A 150 -4.32 8.49 -0.06
CA LEU A 150 -3.93 8.43 -1.46
C LEU A 150 -2.45 8.76 -1.65
N PRO A 151 -1.81 8.20 -2.70
CA PRO A 151 -0.46 8.56 -3.08
C PRO A 151 -0.30 10.07 -3.33
N PRO A 152 0.85 10.67 -2.99
CA PRO A 152 1.05 12.12 -3.10
C PRO A 152 0.84 12.68 -4.51
N TYR A 153 1.12 11.90 -5.56
CA TYR A 153 0.93 12.34 -6.94
C TYR A 153 -0.57 12.43 -7.33
N ILE A 154 -1.44 11.61 -6.69
CA ILE A 154 -2.89 11.73 -6.84
C ILE A 154 -3.42 12.91 -6.01
N GLU A 155 -2.95 13.06 -4.75
CA GLU A 155 -3.39 14.13 -3.87
C GLU A 155 -3.08 15.55 -4.38
N LYS A 156 -2.00 15.71 -5.14
CA LYS A 156 -1.68 16.98 -5.82
C LYS A 156 -2.71 17.33 -6.90
N ARG A 157 -3.41 16.35 -7.47
CA ARG A 157 -4.36 16.52 -8.56
C ARG A 157 -5.81 16.65 -8.08
N ARG A 158 -6.17 15.94 -7.02
CA ARG A 158 -7.50 15.98 -6.42
C ARG A 158 -7.48 15.64 -4.93
N ALA A 159 -8.48 16.13 -4.21
CA ALA A 159 -8.72 15.69 -2.84
C ALA A 159 -9.27 14.25 -2.79
N SER A 160 -9.03 13.56 -1.66
CA SER A 160 -9.69 12.29 -1.36
C SER A 160 -11.17 12.50 -1.09
N ASP A 161 -12.02 11.61 -1.59
CA ASP A 161 -13.46 11.58 -1.39
C ASP A 161 -13.96 10.16 -1.02
N SER A 162 -15.28 10.01 -0.82
CA SER A 162 -15.90 8.75 -0.41
C SER A 162 -15.74 7.61 -1.43
N ARG A 163 -15.57 7.92 -2.71
CA ARG A 163 -15.35 6.91 -3.76
C ARG A 163 -14.02 6.19 -3.57
N ASP A 164 -13.02 6.84 -2.97
CA ASP A 164 -11.70 6.27 -2.76
C ASP A 164 -11.73 5.06 -1.81
N ILE A 165 -12.74 4.94 -0.95
CA ILE A 165 -12.96 3.75 -0.12
C ILE A 165 -13.07 2.49 -1.00
N LYS A 166 -13.70 2.61 -2.16
CA LYS A 166 -13.84 1.53 -3.14
C LYS A 166 -12.72 1.56 -4.17
N ASP A 167 -12.38 2.73 -4.69
CA ASP A 167 -11.43 2.89 -5.80
C ASP A 167 -10.01 2.50 -5.41
N TYR A 168 -9.60 2.80 -4.16
CA TYR A 168 -8.27 2.52 -3.62
C TYR A 168 -8.22 1.22 -2.78
N GLN A 169 -9.03 0.23 -3.18
CA GLN A 169 -9.08 -1.08 -2.55
C GLN A 169 -9.12 -2.17 -3.61
N SER A 170 -8.30 -3.22 -3.46
CA SER A 170 -8.37 -4.39 -4.33
C SER A 170 -9.61 -5.24 -4.00
N ILE A 171 -10.06 -6.06 -4.95
CA ILE A 171 -11.14 -7.05 -4.71
C ILE A 171 -10.69 -8.18 -3.77
N PHE A 172 -9.40 -8.30 -3.51
CA PHE A 172 -8.79 -9.30 -2.63
C PHE A 172 -8.62 -8.82 -1.19
N ALA A 173 -8.92 -7.55 -0.89
CA ALA A 173 -8.68 -6.93 0.40
C ALA A 173 -9.42 -7.65 1.54
N LYS A 174 -8.66 -8.25 2.47
CA LYS A 174 -9.14 -9.08 3.57
C LYS A 174 -8.63 -8.61 4.93
N TYR A 175 -7.32 -8.45 5.08
CA TYR A 175 -6.69 -8.15 6.36
C TYR A 175 -6.33 -6.68 6.49
N ASP A 176 -6.96 -5.98 7.44
CA ASP A 176 -6.69 -4.57 7.74
C ASP A 176 -5.24 -4.35 8.18
N GLY A 177 -4.58 -3.29 7.67
CA GLY A 177 -3.23 -2.92 8.13
C GLY A 177 -2.41 -2.09 7.14
N ALA A 178 -2.78 -2.04 5.87
CA ALA A 178 -2.04 -1.26 4.88
C ALA A 178 -2.39 0.24 4.93
N VAL A 179 -1.39 1.06 4.66
CA VAL A 179 -1.52 2.50 4.38
C VAL A 179 -1.61 2.74 2.86
N ALA A 180 -1.00 1.89 2.05
CA ALA A 180 -1.08 1.99 0.59
C ALA A 180 -1.64 0.70 -0.03
N ALA A 181 -2.40 0.84 -1.12
CA ALA A 181 -2.98 -0.30 -1.84
C ALA A 181 -1.91 -1.04 -2.67
N PRO A 182 -2.02 -2.38 -2.80
CA PRO A 182 -1.26 -3.14 -3.80
C PRO A 182 -1.83 -2.82 -5.19
N THR A 183 -1.33 -1.74 -5.80
CA THR A 183 -1.95 -1.09 -6.96
C THR A 183 -2.08 -1.98 -8.19
N ALA A 184 -1.19 -2.95 -8.39
CA ALA A 184 -1.30 -3.92 -9.49
C ALA A 184 -2.60 -4.74 -9.40
N SER A 185 -3.03 -5.08 -8.19
CA SER A 185 -4.26 -5.84 -7.96
C SER A 185 -5.55 -5.02 -8.20
N LEU A 186 -5.45 -3.69 -8.32
CA LEU A 186 -6.61 -2.83 -8.60
C LEU A 186 -7.20 -3.03 -10.00
N HIS A 187 -6.45 -3.62 -10.93
CA HIS A 187 -6.90 -3.87 -12.29
C HIS A 187 -7.83 -5.09 -12.42
N PHE A 188 -7.81 -5.97 -11.41
CA PHE A 188 -8.67 -7.16 -11.39
C PHE A 188 -10.11 -6.80 -11.04
N ASP A 189 -11.03 -7.47 -11.72
CA ASP A 189 -12.45 -7.54 -11.40
C ASP A 189 -12.94 -8.99 -11.45
N HIS A 190 -14.20 -9.20 -11.11
CA HIS A 190 -14.76 -10.55 -11.02
C HIS A 190 -14.81 -11.27 -12.37
N GLU A 191 -14.95 -10.54 -13.48
CA GLU A 191 -15.00 -11.15 -14.82
C GLU A 191 -13.65 -11.75 -15.21
N VAL A 192 -12.56 -10.99 -15.02
CA VAL A 192 -11.20 -11.52 -15.29
C VAL A 192 -10.89 -12.72 -14.39
N LEU A 193 -11.32 -12.69 -13.11
CA LEU A 193 -11.09 -13.84 -12.23
C LEU A 193 -11.86 -15.07 -12.69
N LYS A 194 -13.09 -14.92 -13.15
CA LYS A 194 -13.91 -16.00 -13.69
C LYS A 194 -13.27 -16.60 -14.95
N ASP A 195 -12.77 -15.77 -15.86
CA ASP A 195 -12.08 -16.23 -17.05
C ASP A 195 -10.79 -17.00 -16.73
N LEU A 196 -10.03 -16.53 -15.72
CA LEU A 196 -8.83 -17.22 -15.22
C LEU A 196 -9.18 -18.58 -14.59
N GLU A 197 -10.25 -18.64 -13.82
CA GLU A 197 -10.75 -19.87 -13.21
C GLU A 197 -11.20 -20.88 -14.29
N HIS A 198 -11.94 -20.45 -15.29
CA HIS A 198 -12.33 -21.29 -16.44
C HIS A 198 -11.12 -21.82 -17.23
N LEU A 199 -10.05 -21.04 -17.32
CA LEU A 199 -8.79 -21.47 -17.92
C LEU A 199 -8.02 -22.48 -17.03
N GLY A 200 -8.40 -22.62 -15.75
CA GLY A 200 -7.71 -23.47 -14.78
C GLY A 200 -6.49 -22.82 -14.13
N VAL A 201 -6.29 -21.50 -14.29
CA VAL A 201 -5.22 -20.77 -13.62
C VAL A 201 -5.52 -20.73 -12.11
N LYS A 202 -4.56 -21.20 -11.32
CA LYS A 202 -4.67 -21.21 -9.84
C LYS A 202 -4.24 -19.88 -9.26
N SER A 203 -4.74 -19.58 -8.04
CA SER A 203 -4.33 -18.41 -7.27
C SER A 203 -4.03 -18.75 -5.82
N SER A 204 -3.17 -17.94 -5.20
CA SER A 204 -2.91 -17.95 -3.76
C SER A 204 -2.62 -16.54 -3.25
N PHE A 205 -2.51 -16.39 -1.94
CA PHE A 205 -2.43 -15.10 -1.29
C PHE A 205 -1.24 -15.02 -0.36
N VAL A 206 -0.69 -13.82 -0.27
CA VAL A 206 0.23 -13.39 0.77
C VAL A 206 -0.33 -12.13 1.42
N THR A 207 0.02 -11.87 2.66
CA THR A 207 -0.34 -10.62 3.33
C THR A 207 0.93 -9.80 3.54
N LEU A 208 1.02 -8.63 2.93
CA LEU A 208 2.05 -7.64 3.22
C LEU A 208 1.37 -6.29 3.41
N HIS A 209 1.48 -5.74 4.62
CA HIS A 209 0.93 -4.42 4.94
C HIS A 209 1.87 -3.33 4.42
N VAL A 210 1.48 -2.76 3.27
CA VAL A 210 2.26 -1.69 2.63
C VAL A 210 2.22 -0.44 3.50
N GLY A 211 3.39 -0.03 3.97
CA GLY A 211 3.56 1.09 4.88
C GLY A 211 3.58 2.46 4.18
N ALA A 212 3.63 3.53 4.98
CA ALA A 212 3.70 4.89 4.48
C ALA A 212 5.06 5.25 3.84
N GLY A 213 6.08 4.41 4.00
CA GLY A 213 7.38 4.58 3.34
C GLY A 213 7.25 4.74 1.83
N THR A 214 6.27 4.05 1.23
CA THR A 214 5.97 4.13 -0.20
C THR A 214 5.51 5.53 -0.67
N PHE A 215 5.10 6.41 0.26
CA PHE A 215 4.71 7.80 -0.03
C PHE A 215 5.84 8.81 0.16
N LEU A 216 6.98 8.37 0.65
CA LEU A 216 8.12 9.22 0.89
C LEU A 216 9.02 9.26 -0.34
N PRO A 217 9.50 10.46 -0.74
CA PRO A 217 10.44 10.55 -1.84
C PRO A 217 11.80 10.00 -1.43
N VAL A 218 12.46 9.30 -2.34
CA VAL A 218 13.88 8.98 -2.21
C VAL A 218 14.67 10.29 -2.30
N LYS A 219 15.49 10.60 -1.29
CA LYS A 219 16.26 11.84 -1.21
C LYS A 219 17.75 11.63 -1.48
N GLU A 220 18.21 10.41 -1.37
CA GLU A 220 19.62 10.05 -1.57
C GLU A 220 19.97 10.05 -3.06
N ILE A 221 21.02 10.77 -3.43
CA ILE A 221 21.53 10.77 -4.82
C ILE A 221 22.00 9.36 -5.20
N ASN A 222 22.78 8.74 -4.32
CA ASN A 222 23.15 7.33 -4.49
C ASN A 222 22.09 6.45 -3.83
N ILE A 223 21.33 5.72 -4.62
CA ILE A 223 20.21 4.88 -4.14
C ILE A 223 20.63 3.79 -3.16
N LYS A 224 21.91 3.37 -3.17
CA LYS A 224 22.43 2.38 -2.19
C LYS A 224 22.46 2.92 -0.76
N ASN A 225 22.44 4.25 -0.58
CA ASN A 225 22.42 4.89 0.73
C ASN A 225 21.00 5.10 1.26
N HIS A 226 19.98 4.81 0.44
CA HIS A 226 18.59 4.94 0.86
C HIS A 226 18.25 3.87 1.90
N LYS A 227 17.75 4.31 3.06
CA LYS A 227 17.26 3.41 4.10
C LYS A 227 15.81 3.01 3.78
N MET A 228 15.62 1.73 3.50
CA MET A 228 14.29 1.17 3.28
C MET A 228 13.51 1.11 4.59
N HIS A 229 12.20 1.35 4.51
CA HIS A 229 11.30 1.19 5.65
C HIS A 229 10.90 -0.28 5.77
N THR A 230 10.89 -0.78 7.00
CA THR A 230 10.42 -2.14 7.30
C THR A 230 8.91 -2.23 7.12
N GLU A 231 8.45 -3.31 6.49
CA GLU A 231 7.06 -3.65 6.33
C GLU A 231 6.79 -5.04 6.93
N TRP A 232 5.56 -5.27 7.38
CA TRP A 232 5.17 -6.56 7.93
C TRP A 232 4.52 -7.42 6.85
N GLY A 233 4.96 -8.67 6.73
CA GLY A 233 4.39 -9.63 5.79
C GLY A 233 4.22 -11.02 6.39
N CYS A 234 3.32 -11.81 5.80
CA CYS A 234 3.03 -13.18 6.18
C CYS A 234 2.74 -14.02 4.93
N VAL A 235 3.30 -15.21 4.91
CA VAL A 235 3.01 -16.27 3.92
C VAL A 235 2.61 -17.53 4.69
N ASP A 236 1.46 -18.10 4.38
CA ASP A 236 1.05 -19.36 5.00
C ASP A 236 1.65 -20.59 4.28
N GLN A 237 1.70 -21.73 4.99
CA GLN A 237 2.25 -22.97 4.45
C GLN A 237 1.48 -23.43 3.21
N SER A 238 0.17 -23.24 3.15
CA SER A 238 -0.65 -23.63 2.01
C SER A 238 -0.28 -22.88 0.73
N THR A 239 0.15 -21.63 0.86
CA THR A 239 0.67 -20.83 -0.26
C THR A 239 2.04 -21.34 -0.72
N VAL A 240 2.92 -21.69 0.21
CA VAL A 240 4.23 -22.30 -0.10
C VAL A 240 4.03 -23.62 -0.85
N ASP A 241 3.14 -24.49 -0.38
CA ASP A 241 2.85 -25.78 -1.00
C ASP A 241 2.35 -25.62 -2.44
N LYS A 242 1.44 -24.65 -2.69
CA LYS A 242 0.96 -24.34 -4.05
C LYS A 242 2.05 -23.80 -4.96
N ILE A 243 3.00 -23.02 -4.43
CA ILE A 243 4.16 -22.53 -5.18
C ILE A 243 5.05 -23.69 -5.61
N ILE A 244 5.34 -24.61 -4.69
CA ILE A 244 6.13 -25.82 -4.98
C ILE A 244 5.42 -26.69 -6.03
N GLU A 245 4.11 -26.91 -5.85
CA GLU A 245 3.30 -27.67 -6.80
C GLU A 245 3.28 -27.05 -8.21
N ALA A 246 3.11 -25.71 -8.32
CA ALA A 246 3.13 -25.03 -9.62
C ALA A 246 4.48 -25.19 -10.32
N LYS A 247 5.58 -25.02 -9.58
CA LYS A 247 6.95 -25.21 -10.11
C LYS A 247 7.19 -26.66 -10.56
N SER A 248 6.75 -27.65 -9.78
CA SER A 248 6.94 -29.09 -10.13
C SER A 248 6.21 -29.48 -11.42
N ARG A 249 5.11 -28.79 -11.76
CA ARG A 249 4.35 -28.99 -13.01
C ARG A 249 4.90 -28.17 -14.19
N GLY A 250 6.02 -27.46 -14.02
CA GLY A 250 6.59 -26.58 -15.05
C GLY A 250 5.78 -25.30 -15.28
N GLY A 251 4.86 -24.93 -14.37
CA GLY A 251 4.11 -23.70 -14.40
C GLY A 251 4.92 -22.50 -13.88
N ARG A 252 4.47 -21.30 -14.23
CA ARG A 252 5.05 -20.06 -13.74
C ARG A 252 4.37 -19.65 -12.43
N VAL A 253 5.16 -19.13 -11.49
CA VAL A 253 4.64 -18.40 -10.32
C VAL A 253 4.70 -16.92 -10.64
N ILE A 254 3.56 -16.28 -10.71
CA ILE A 254 3.40 -14.91 -11.20
C ILE A 254 2.87 -14.02 -10.06
N PRO A 255 3.76 -13.28 -9.37
CA PRO A 255 3.33 -12.36 -8.34
C PRO A 255 2.64 -11.14 -8.96
N VAL A 256 1.51 -10.73 -8.39
CA VAL A 256 0.75 -9.57 -8.82
C VAL A 256 1.16 -8.36 -7.99
N GLY A 257 2.08 -7.58 -8.53
CA GLY A 257 2.68 -6.41 -7.90
C GLY A 257 3.99 -6.71 -7.17
N THR A 258 4.72 -5.64 -6.88
CA THR A 258 6.07 -5.71 -6.26
C THR A 258 6.02 -6.29 -4.85
N THR A 259 4.97 -6.02 -4.08
CA THR A 259 4.82 -6.53 -2.71
C THR A 259 4.70 -8.05 -2.65
N ALA A 260 3.87 -8.64 -3.53
CA ALA A 260 3.78 -10.09 -3.66
C ALA A 260 5.10 -10.69 -4.19
N CYS A 261 5.79 -9.99 -5.10
CA CYS A 261 7.08 -10.39 -5.64
C CYS A 261 8.17 -10.42 -4.55
N LEU A 262 8.23 -9.41 -3.70
CA LEU A 262 9.18 -9.35 -2.59
C LEU A 262 9.05 -10.55 -1.66
N LEU A 263 7.85 -10.85 -1.19
CA LEU A 263 7.61 -11.99 -0.29
C LEU A 263 7.96 -13.35 -0.92
N TYR A 264 7.75 -13.47 -2.23
CA TYR A 264 8.07 -14.70 -2.97
C TYR A 264 9.57 -14.86 -3.25
N THR A 265 10.30 -13.75 -3.44
CA THR A 265 11.71 -13.75 -3.84
C THR A 265 12.67 -13.52 -2.68
N SER A 266 12.19 -13.10 -1.49
CA SER A 266 13.02 -12.94 -0.30
C SER A 266 13.58 -14.29 0.12
N ASP A 267 14.90 -14.44 0.07
CA ASP A 267 15.57 -15.51 0.76
C ASP A 267 15.80 -15.06 2.20
N ALA A 268 14.95 -15.54 3.10
CA ALA A 268 14.98 -15.18 4.52
C ALA A 268 16.31 -15.56 5.21
N ALA A 269 17.16 -16.34 4.57
CA ALA A 269 18.46 -16.75 5.09
C ALA A 269 19.59 -15.75 4.80
N ASP A 270 19.49 -14.97 3.71
CA ASP A 270 20.58 -14.12 3.23
C ASP A 270 20.41 -12.62 3.56
N GLU A 271 19.20 -12.18 3.82
CA GLU A 271 18.94 -10.77 4.16
C GLU A 271 18.41 -10.70 5.59
N GLY A 272 19.14 -10.07 6.51
CA GLY A 272 18.72 -9.82 7.91
C GLY A 272 17.44 -8.99 8.09
N LEU A 273 16.58 -8.97 7.06
CA LEU A 273 15.27 -8.34 6.94
C LEU A 273 14.24 -9.37 6.43
N GLY A 274 14.35 -10.60 6.88
CA GLY A 274 13.57 -11.72 6.36
C GLY A 274 12.08 -11.66 6.65
N VAL A 275 11.32 -12.30 5.76
CA VAL A 275 9.92 -12.64 5.93
C VAL A 275 9.81 -13.87 6.82
N ASP A 276 8.98 -13.82 7.85
CA ASP A 276 8.70 -14.97 8.70
C ASP A 276 7.78 -15.99 7.99
N LEU A 277 8.35 -17.11 7.60
CA LEU A 277 7.61 -18.27 7.11
C LEU A 277 7.04 -19.05 8.32
N GLY A 278 5.85 -18.69 8.77
CA GLY A 278 5.16 -19.40 9.84
C GLY A 278 4.64 -18.52 10.98
N GLY A 279 4.49 -17.22 10.75
CA GLY A 279 3.89 -16.30 11.72
C GLY A 279 4.81 -15.90 12.88
N ARG A 280 6.12 -16.10 12.75
CA ARG A 280 7.11 -15.56 13.68
C ARG A 280 7.64 -14.23 13.15
N ARG A 281 7.81 -13.26 14.04
CA ARG A 281 8.51 -12.00 13.73
C ARG A 281 9.99 -12.28 13.55
N ILE A 282 10.58 -11.79 12.48
CA ILE A 282 12.02 -11.63 12.33
C ILE A 282 12.39 -10.20 12.64
#